data_f631baa95ddf394668ad0e207038b54f
#
_entry.id   f631baa95ddf394668ad0e207038b54f
#
_cell.length_a   1.000
_cell.length_b   1.000
_cell.length_c   1.000
_cell.angle_alpha   90.00
_cell.angle_beta   90.00
_cell.angle_gamma   90.00
#
_symmetry.space_group_name_H-M   'P 1'
#
loop_
_entity.id
_entity.type
_entity.pdbx_description
1 polymer ?
#
loop_
_entity_poly.entity_id
_entity_poly.type
_entity_poly.pdbx_seq_one_letter_code
_entity_poly.pdbx_strand_id
1 'polypeptide(L)'
;NTVFIHTNSKQMAGAIVGKHSLKRNSANPDAFDVRITSQEDFPLFQEFHGRKFLRGGNWRTWDNADLQSFTPVRFMPPELMRYEGRAIVIDPDVFAVGDINELFDRDMGGKALFAKPRPGHKGHANYVASSVMLLDCAKLTHWNVKNQFEAMFAGELDYEDAHDIIPDLKPL
;
A
#
# COMPACT_ATOMS: atom_id res chain seq x y z
N ASN A 1 -5.66 12.29 -9.19
CA ASN A 1 -4.56 11.33 -9.24
C ASN A 1 -3.53 11.62 -8.17
N THR A 2 -3.18 10.65 -7.34
CA THR A 2 -2.18 10.82 -6.27
C THR A 2 -1.29 9.58 -6.20
N VAL A 3 0.04 9.79 -6.12
CA VAL A 3 0.99 8.74 -5.78
C VAL A 3 1.24 8.79 -4.27
N PHE A 4 1.07 7.67 -3.58
CA PHE A 4 1.38 7.50 -2.17
C PHE A 4 2.66 6.69 -2.01
N ILE A 5 3.63 7.24 -1.29
CA ILE A 5 4.86 6.55 -0.90
C ILE A 5 4.73 6.28 0.60
N HIS A 6 4.37 5.05 0.95
CA HIS A 6 4.25 4.67 2.37
C HIS A 6 5.62 4.37 2.96
N THR A 7 5.88 4.84 4.17
CA THR A 7 7.21 4.78 4.78
C THR A 7 7.14 4.82 6.31
N ASN A 8 8.30 4.83 6.93
CA ASN A 8 8.55 5.21 8.31
C ASN A 8 9.82 6.08 8.38
N SER A 9 10.17 6.57 9.54
CA SER A 9 11.35 7.42 9.74
C SER A 9 12.66 6.78 9.26
N LYS A 10 12.79 5.45 9.33
CA LYS A 10 14.00 4.71 8.91
C LYS A 10 14.19 4.66 7.40
N GLN A 11 13.10 4.78 6.62
CA GLN A 11 13.12 4.70 5.15
C GLN A 11 12.76 6.02 4.46
N MET A 12 12.64 7.11 5.21
CA MET A 12 12.24 8.43 4.72
C MET A 12 13.14 8.93 3.58
N ALA A 13 14.44 8.69 3.64
CA ALA A 13 15.37 9.11 2.59
C ALA A 13 15.01 8.49 1.23
N GLY A 14 14.67 7.20 1.19
CA GLY A 14 14.20 6.52 -0.03
C GLY A 14 12.92 7.13 -0.55
N ALA A 15 11.94 7.39 0.32
CA ALA A 15 10.67 8.02 -0.05
C ALA A 15 10.87 9.42 -0.68
N ILE A 16 11.80 10.22 -0.14
CA ILE A 16 12.14 11.55 -0.70
C ILE A 16 12.74 11.41 -2.12
N VAL A 17 13.67 10.48 -2.30
CA VAL A 17 14.26 10.21 -3.63
C VAL A 17 13.20 9.67 -4.59
N GLY A 18 12.31 8.77 -4.13
CA GLY A 18 11.17 8.27 -4.89
C GLY A 18 10.26 9.41 -5.38
N LYS A 19 9.88 10.33 -4.49
CA LYS A 19 9.10 11.52 -4.84
C LYS A 19 9.80 12.39 -5.90
N HIS A 20 11.09 12.60 -5.76
CA HIS A 20 11.87 13.36 -6.75
C HIS A 20 11.88 12.64 -8.11
N SER A 21 12.10 11.33 -8.13
CA SER A 21 12.16 10.54 -9.36
C SER A 21 10.84 10.57 -10.14
N LEU A 22 9.70 10.49 -9.45
CA LEU A 22 8.36 10.61 -10.03
C LEU A 22 8.17 11.94 -10.76
N LYS A 23 8.48 13.05 -10.09
CA LYS A 23 8.32 14.38 -10.65
C LYS A 23 9.29 14.64 -11.80
N ARG A 24 10.57 14.21 -11.66
CA ARG A 24 11.62 14.40 -12.66
C ARG A 24 11.35 13.66 -13.97
N ASN A 25 10.81 12.44 -13.89
CA ASN A 25 10.67 11.56 -15.06
C ASN A 25 9.27 11.65 -15.71
N SER A 26 8.39 12.52 -15.21
CA SER A 26 7.06 12.73 -15.80
C SER A 26 7.05 13.86 -16.81
N ALA A 27 6.40 13.62 -17.96
CA ALA A 27 6.19 14.65 -18.99
C ALA A 27 5.26 15.77 -18.50
N ASN A 28 4.31 15.43 -17.61
CA ASN A 28 3.43 16.39 -16.95
C ASN A 28 3.44 16.15 -15.42
N PRO A 29 4.43 16.70 -14.70
CA PRO A 29 4.56 16.50 -13.26
C PRO A 29 3.43 17.12 -12.43
N ASP A 30 2.64 18.04 -13.00
CA ASP A 30 1.53 18.70 -12.30
C ASP A 30 0.20 17.96 -12.45
N ALA A 31 0.15 16.90 -13.28
CA ALA A 31 -1.06 16.08 -13.48
C ALA A 31 -1.40 15.20 -12.27
N PHE A 32 -0.51 15.09 -11.30
CA PHE A 32 -0.69 14.26 -10.10
C PHE A 32 0.01 14.85 -8.87
N ASP A 33 -0.52 14.52 -7.70
CA ASP A 33 0.14 14.79 -6.42
C ASP A 33 1.05 13.64 -6.00
N VAL A 34 2.06 13.92 -5.17
CA VAL A 34 2.87 12.90 -4.48
C VAL A 34 2.84 13.16 -2.99
N ARG A 35 2.28 12.19 -2.25
CA ARG A 35 2.20 12.20 -0.78
C ARG A 35 3.12 11.13 -0.21
N ILE A 36 4.04 11.54 0.65
CA ILE A 36 4.76 10.61 1.52
C ILE A 36 3.88 10.43 2.74
N THR A 37 3.52 9.18 3.03
CA THR A 37 2.67 8.80 4.17
C THR A 37 3.51 7.99 5.16
N SER A 38 3.95 8.65 6.22
CA SER A 38 4.71 7.99 7.27
C SER A 38 3.78 7.30 8.27
N GLN A 39 4.18 6.11 8.71
CA GLN A 39 3.44 5.39 9.76
C GLN A 39 3.25 6.24 11.01
N GLU A 40 4.25 7.05 11.36
CA GLU A 40 4.25 7.92 12.55
C GLU A 40 3.19 9.04 12.48
N ASP A 41 2.68 9.36 11.28
CA ASP A 41 1.63 10.36 11.09
C ASP A 41 0.23 9.85 11.51
N PHE A 42 0.10 8.54 11.77
CA PHE A 42 -1.17 7.91 12.10
C PHE A 42 -1.23 7.41 13.55
N PRO A 43 -2.02 8.04 14.44
CA PRO A 43 -2.16 7.64 15.84
C PRO A 43 -2.58 6.18 16.01
N LEU A 44 -3.31 5.63 15.05
CA LEU A 44 -3.75 4.23 15.02
C LEU A 44 -2.61 3.26 15.34
N PHE A 45 -1.42 3.43 14.77
CA PHE A 45 -0.31 2.50 14.99
C PHE A 45 0.23 2.56 16.43
N GLN A 46 0.06 3.69 17.11
CA GLN A 46 0.48 3.82 18.50
C GLN A 46 -0.42 3.01 19.45
N GLU A 47 -1.71 2.90 19.14
CA GLU A 47 -2.69 2.15 19.93
C GLU A 47 -2.38 0.64 19.96
N PHE A 48 -1.72 0.14 18.92
CA PHE A 48 -1.42 -1.30 18.79
C PHE A 48 0.02 -1.68 19.15
N HIS A 49 0.90 -0.72 19.41
CA HIS A 49 2.27 -0.99 19.82
C HIS A 49 2.32 -1.84 21.09
N GLY A 50 3.12 -2.92 21.09
CA GLY A 50 3.25 -3.87 22.19
C GLY A 50 2.13 -4.91 22.30
N ARG A 51 1.05 -4.81 21.50
CA ARG A 51 -0.05 -5.78 21.52
C ARG A 51 0.30 -7.01 20.66
N LYS A 52 -0.33 -8.14 20.96
CA LYS A 52 -0.17 -9.37 20.18
C LYS A 52 -1.11 -9.37 18.98
N PHE A 53 -0.63 -9.86 17.85
CA PHE A 53 -1.37 -10.04 16.60
C PHE A 53 -1.05 -11.39 15.98
N LEU A 54 -1.93 -11.88 15.09
CA LEU A 54 -1.77 -13.15 14.41
C LEU A 54 -0.98 -12.96 13.10
N ARG A 55 0.09 -13.77 12.91
CA ARG A 55 0.88 -13.76 11.67
C ARG A 55 1.40 -15.16 11.35
N GLY A 56 0.99 -15.71 10.20
CA GLY A 56 1.39 -17.07 9.76
C GLY A 56 0.96 -18.13 10.79
N GLY A 57 -0.24 -18.01 11.36
CA GLY A 57 -0.76 -18.90 12.39
C GLY A 57 -0.12 -18.75 13.78
N ASN A 58 0.78 -17.77 13.98
CA ASN A 58 1.48 -17.57 15.26
C ASN A 58 1.21 -16.17 15.83
N TRP A 59 1.07 -16.09 17.16
CA TRP A 59 0.98 -14.83 17.87
C TRP A 59 2.35 -14.16 17.95
N ARG A 60 2.42 -12.91 17.49
CA ARG A 60 3.61 -12.05 17.55
C ARG A 60 3.27 -10.75 18.26
N THR A 61 4.27 -10.02 18.71
CA THR A 61 4.09 -8.68 19.28
C THR A 61 4.34 -7.63 18.19
N TRP A 62 3.42 -6.69 18.05
CA TRP A 62 3.55 -5.58 17.12
C TRP A 62 4.56 -4.56 17.67
N ASP A 63 5.55 -4.25 16.85
CA ASP A 63 6.56 -3.24 17.17
C ASP A 63 6.60 -2.16 16.08
N ASN A 64 6.25 -0.93 16.44
CA ASN A 64 6.32 0.21 15.52
C ASN A 64 7.77 0.52 15.10
N ALA A 65 8.77 0.06 15.84
CA ALA A 65 10.17 0.20 15.48
C ALA A 65 10.66 -0.86 14.49
N ASP A 66 9.85 -1.87 14.17
CA ASP A 66 10.16 -2.83 13.11
C ASP A 66 10.30 -2.11 11.77
N LEU A 67 11.28 -2.55 10.95
CA LEU A 67 11.54 -1.95 9.64
C LEU A 67 10.33 -2.02 8.71
N GLN A 68 9.49 -3.05 8.83
CA GLN A 68 8.32 -3.30 7.99
C GLN A 68 7.00 -2.86 8.62
N SER A 69 7.03 -2.18 9.78
CA SER A 69 5.82 -1.75 10.50
C SER A 69 4.93 -0.80 9.69
N PHE A 70 5.49 -0.08 8.71
CA PHE A 70 4.74 0.81 7.81
C PHE A 70 3.94 0.06 6.72
N THR A 71 4.13 -1.25 6.56
CA THR A 71 3.49 -2.03 5.48
C THR A 71 1.97 -1.84 5.38
N PRO A 72 1.19 -1.80 6.48
CA PRO A 72 -0.25 -1.59 6.40
C PRO A 72 -0.67 -0.20 5.91
N VAL A 73 0.21 0.81 5.95
CA VAL A 73 -0.08 2.16 5.42
C VAL A 73 -0.40 2.12 3.93
N ARG A 74 0.07 1.10 3.19
CA ARG A 74 -0.23 0.89 1.77
C ARG A 74 -1.71 0.70 1.45
N PHE A 75 -2.53 0.31 2.43
CA PHE A 75 -3.97 0.11 2.27
C PHE A 75 -4.82 1.33 2.64
N MET A 76 -4.19 2.41 3.12
CA MET A 76 -4.87 3.65 3.51
C MET A 76 -5.26 4.59 2.35
N PRO A 77 -4.62 4.56 1.15
CA PRO A 77 -4.90 5.53 0.10
C PRO A 77 -6.37 5.69 -0.29
N PRO A 78 -7.20 4.62 -0.40
CA PRO A 78 -8.63 4.81 -0.69
C PRO A 78 -9.34 5.70 0.34
N GLU A 79 -9.10 5.49 1.63
CA GLU A 79 -9.66 6.31 2.71
C GLU A 79 -9.10 7.74 2.67
N LEU A 80 -7.79 7.91 2.48
CA LEU A 80 -7.13 9.22 2.38
C LEU A 80 -7.58 10.02 1.14
N MET A 81 -8.04 9.34 0.10
CA MET A 81 -8.66 9.89 -1.11
C MET A 81 -10.18 10.05 -0.98
N ARG A 82 -10.77 9.79 0.18
CA ARG A 82 -12.23 9.76 0.42
C ARG A 82 -12.97 8.84 -0.55
N TYR A 83 -12.31 7.75 -0.94
CA TYR A 83 -12.79 6.77 -1.92
C TYR A 83 -13.11 7.38 -3.30
N GLU A 84 -12.33 8.37 -3.74
CA GLU A 84 -12.48 9.03 -5.03
C GLU A 84 -11.19 8.97 -5.85
N GLY A 85 -11.33 8.88 -7.18
CA GLY A 85 -10.22 8.95 -8.11
C GLY A 85 -9.28 7.74 -8.09
N ARG A 86 -8.07 7.93 -8.66
CA ARG A 86 -7.05 6.89 -8.75
C ARG A 86 -5.87 7.20 -7.85
N ALA A 87 -5.39 6.19 -7.16
CA ALA A 87 -4.16 6.24 -6.40
C ALA A 87 -3.13 5.25 -6.94
N ILE A 88 -1.86 5.63 -6.94
CA ILE A 88 -0.75 4.69 -7.09
C ILE A 88 -0.04 4.60 -5.75
N VAL A 89 0.23 3.38 -5.31
CA VAL A 89 0.98 3.09 -4.08
C VAL A 89 2.33 2.54 -4.46
N ILE A 90 3.40 3.05 -3.88
CA ILE A 90 4.76 2.52 -4.08
C ILE A 90 5.51 2.37 -2.76
N ASP A 91 6.38 1.38 -2.70
CA ASP A 91 7.32 1.18 -1.59
C ASP A 91 8.39 2.30 -1.58
N PRO A 92 9.00 2.63 -0.43
CA PRO A 92 9.95 3.74 -0.31
C PRO A 92 11.30 3.49 -1.01
N ASP A 93 11.56 2.28 -1.47
CA ASP A 93 12.74 1.87 -2.24
C ASP A 93 12.45 1.70 -3.75
N VAL A 94 11.27 2.14 -4.21
CA VAL A 94 10.87 2.13 -5.61
C VAL A 94 11.01 3.51 -6.22
N PHE A 95 11.70 3.60 -7.37
CA PHE A 95 11.96 4.85 -8.09
C PHE A 95 11.41 4.79 -9.51
N ALA A 96 10.80 5.89 -9.96
CA ALA A 96 10.34 6.01 -11.33
C ALA A 96 11.52 6.21 -12.27
N VAL A 97 11.53 5.47 -13.39
CA VAL A 97 12.48 5.62 -14.51
C VAL A 97 11.78 6.06 -15.80
N GLY A 98 10.45 6.19 -15.77
CA GLY A 98 9.58 6.63 -16.86
C GLY A 98 8.41 7.45 -16.33
N ASP A 99 7.49 7.82 -17.22
CA ASP A 99 6.34 8.67 -16.89
C ASP A 99 5.27 7.89 -16.12
N ILE A 100 5.03 8.27 -14.86
CA ILE A 100 4.01 7.63 -14.02
C ILE A 100 2.57 7.87 -14.54
N ASN A 101 2.35 8.90 -15.37
CA ASN A 101 1.04 9.13 -15.97
C ASN A 101 0.60 7.95 -16.86
N GLU A 102 1.54 7.24 -17.50
CA GLU A 102 1.23 6.02 -18.26
C GLU A 102 0.53 4.94 -17.41
N LEU A 103 0.88 4.86 -16.11
CA LEU A 103 0.22 3.92 -15.20
C LEU A 103 -1.16 4.44 -14.78
N PHE A 104 -1.31 5.75 -14.53
CA PHE A 104 -2.63 6.33 -14.24
C PHE A 104 -3.62 6.18 -15.40
N ASP A 105 -3.14 6.22 -16.65
CA ASP A 105 -3.98 6.16 -17.85
C ASP A 105 -4.36 4.70 -18.23
N ARG A 106 -3.83 3.69 -17.53
CA ARG A 106 -4.17 2.29 -17.79
C ARG A 106 -5.67 2.02 -17.68
N ASP A 107 -6.23 1.34 -18.68
CA ASP A 107 -7.57 0.79 -18.57
C ASP A 107 -7.59 -0.35 -17.54
N MET A 108 -8.28 -0.13 -16.44
CA MET A 108 -8.43 -1.12 -15.37
C MET A 108 -9.48 -2.20 -15.69
N GLY A 109 -10.19 -2.11 -16.82
CA GLY A 109 -11.18 -3.12 -17.22
C GLY A 109 -12.24 -3.38 -16.15
N GLY A 110 -12.64 -2.36 -15.41
CA GLY A 110 -13.60 -2.48 -14.31
C GLY A 110 -13.05 -3.01 -12.99
N LYS A 111 -11.76 -3.38 -12.91
CA LYS A 111 -11.12 -3.90 -11.68
C LYS A 111 -10.76 -2.79 -10.70
N ALA A 112 -10.74 -3.13 -9.41
CA ALA A 112 -10.43 -2.19 -8.33
C ALA A 112 -8.92 -1.94 -8.17
N LEU A 113 -8.09 -2.92 -8.57
CA LEU A 113 -6.66 -2.88 -8.33
C LEU A 113 -5.87 -3.53 -9.47
N PHE A 114 -4.73 -2.92 -9.80
CA PHE A 114 -3.67 -3.48 -10.65
C PHE A 114 -2.39 -3.64 -9.83
N ALA A 115 -1.79 -4.84 -9.91
CA ALA A 115 -0.49 -5.12 -9.33
C ALA A 115 0.26 -6.17 -10.15
N LYS A 116 1.58 -6.21 -10.05
CA LYS A 116 2.41 -7.16 -10.79
C LYS A 116 2.18 -8.59 -10.29
N PRO A 117 1.75 -9.53 -11.16
CA PRO A 117 1.61 -10.93 -10.75
C PRO A 117 2.98 -11.56 -10.47
N ARG A 118 3.04 -12.39 -9.44
CA ARG A 118 4.20 -13.22 -9.08
C ARG A 118 3.73 -14.66 -8.80
N PRO A 119 3.28 -15.40 -9.81
CA PRO A 119 2.75 -16.74 -9.63
C PRO A 119 3.82 -17.67 -8.99
N GLY A 120 3.41 -18.46 -8.02
CA GLY A 120 4.29 -19.39 -7.29
C GLY A 120 5.17 -18.76 -6.22
N HIS A 121 5.14 -17.46 -6.00
CA HIS A 121 5.89 -16.84 -4.91
C HIS A 121 5.33 -17.27 -3.56
N LYS A 122 6.23 -17.69 -2.64
CA LYS A 122 5.85 -18.24 -1.31
C LYS A 122 4.83 -19.38 -1.37
N GLY A 123 4.74 -20.11 -2.50
CA GLY A 123 3.79 -21.22 -2.66
C GLY A 123 2.37 -20.81 -3.05
N HIS A 124 2.08 -19.51 -3.21
CA HIS A 124 0.76 -19.02 -3.62
C HIS A 124 0.65 -18.92 -5.14
N ALA A 125 -0.36 -19.62 -5.72
CA ALA A 125 -0.55 -19.65 -7.18
C ALA A 125 -0.85 -18.27 -7.77
N ASN A 126 -1.56 -17.42 -7.03
CA ASN A 126 -2.07 -16.10 -7.48
C ASN A 126 -1.43 -14.92 -6.73
N TYR A 127 -0.20 -15.09 -6.24
CA TYR A 127 0.46 -14.00 -5.51
C TYR A 127 0.71 -12.79 -6.40
N VAL A 128 0.49 -11.60 -5.85
CA VAL A 128 0.79 -10.32 -6.48
C VAL A 128 1.75 -9.49 -5.65
N ALA A 129 2.61 -8.74 -6.32
CA ALA A 129 3.53 -7.84 -5.65
C ALA A 129 2.82 -6.54 -5.30
N SER A 130 2.74 -6.21 -4.02
CA SER A 130 2.13 -4.98 -3.51
C SER A 130 3.08 -3.77 -3.45
N SER A 131 4.32 -3.93 -3.95
CA SER A 131 5.33 -2.85 -4.00
C SER A 131 4.98 -1.70 -4.95
N VAL A 132 4.16 -1.99 -5.97
CA VAL A 132 3.54 -1.00 -6.87
C VAL A 132 2.12 -1.45 -7.15
N MET A 133 1.14 -0.60 -6.82
CA MET A 133 -0.27 -0.87 -7.08
C MET A 133 -0.96 0.37 -7.66
N LEU A 134 -1.79 0.17 -8.69
CA LEU A 134 -2.74 1.17 -9.15
C LEU A 134 -4.12 0.82 -8.58
N LEU A 135 -4.78 1.79 -7.94
CA LEU A 135 -6.05 1.64 -7.24
C LEU A 135 -7.13 2.51 -7.88
N ASP A 136 -8.31 1.94 -8.09
CA ASP A 136 -9.57 2.66 -8.28
C ASP A 136 -10.22 2.81 -6.90
N CYS A 137 -9.99 3.96 -6.25
CA CYS A 137 -10.37 4.16 -4.86
C CYS A 137 -11.87 4.02 -4.63
N ALA A 138 -12.71 4.36 -5.62
CA ALA A 138 -14.16 4.26 -5.51
C ALA A 138 -14.66 2.81 -5.34
N LYS A 139 -13.87 1.83 -5.77
CA LYS A 139 -14.20 0.41 -5.64
C LYS A 139 -13.64 -0.26 -4.39
N LEU A 140 -12.87 0.48 -3.58
CA LEU A 140 -12.17 -0.04 -2.41
C LEU A 140 -12.77 0.51 -1.09
N THR A 141 -14.07 0.78 -1.06
CA THR A 141 -14.77 1.33 0.11
C THR A 141 -14.75 0.40 1.33
N HIS A 142 -14.47 -0.89 1.11
CA HIS A 142 -14.29 -1.90 2.16
C HIS A 142 -12.88 -1.89 2.79
N TRP A 143 -11.92 -1.18 2.18
CA TRP A 143 -10.58 -1.03 2.76
C TRP A 143 -10.62 -0.03 3.91
N ASN A 144 -10.47 -0.53 5.11
CA ASN A 144 -10.37 0.25 6.34
C ASN A 144 -9.27 -0.36 7.21
N VAL A 145 -8.13 0.33 7.30
CA VAL A 145 -6.94 -0.19 8.00
C VAL A 145 -7.22 -0.39 9.48
N LYS A 146 -8.01 0.48 10.11
CA LYS A 146 -8.38 0.33 11.53
C LYS A 146 -9.12 -0.99 11.78
N ASN A 147 -10.16 -1.28 10.98
CA ASN A 147 -10.93 -2.51 11.13
C ASN A 147 -10.07 -3.75 10.89
N GLN A 148 -9.17 -3.69 9.89
CA GLN A 148 -8.22 -4.78 9.61
C GLN A 148 -7.27 -5.01 10.79
N PHE A 149 -6.74 -3.94 11.39
CA PHE A 149 -5.91 -4.04 12.60
C PHE A 149 -6.69 -4.64 13.75
N GLU A 150 -7.89 -4.13 14.05
CA GLU A 150 -8.74 -4.68 15.11
C GLU A 150 -8.97 -6.18 14.94
N ALA A 151 -9.28 -6.64 13.73
CA ALA A 151 -9.47 -8.05 13.41
C ALA A 151 -8.17 -8.88 13.59
N MET A 152 -7.01 -8.35 13.16
CA MET A 152 -5.72 -9.02 13.36
C MET A 152 -5.37 -9.17 14.85
N PHE A 153 -5.60 -8.14 15.64
CA PHE A 153 -5.31 -8.15 17.08
C PHE A 153 -6.36 -8.92 17.90
N ALA A 154 -7.55 -9.14 17.32
CA ALA A 154 -8.56 -10.07 17.87
C ALA A 154 -8.26 -11.55 17.50
N GLY A 155 -7.34 -11.80 16.55
CA GLY A 155 -7.06 -13.13 16.03
C GLY A 155 -8.08 -13.64 15.01
N GLU A 156 -8.92 -12.76 14.50
CA GLU A 156 -9.94 -13.06 13.48
C GLU A 156 -9.36 -13.01 12.05
N LEU A 157 -8.24 -12.29 11.87
CA LEU A 157 -7.54 -12.13 10.61
C LEU A 157 -6.04 -12.38 10.83
N ASP A 158 -5.43 -13.21 9.99
CA ASP A 158 -3.97 -13.37 9.96
C ASP A 158 -3.34 -12.23 9.11
N TYR A 159 -2.21 -11.69 9.57
CA TYR A 159 -1.48 -10.66 8.84
C TYR A 159 -1.09 -11.09 7.40
N GLU A 160 -0.74 -12.36 7.21
CA GLU A 160 -0.39 -12.87 5.88
C GLU A 160 -1.65 -12.92 4.97
N ASP A 161 -2.82 -13.24 5.52
CA ASP A 161 -4.10 -13.28 4.80
C ASP A 161 -4.65 -11.86 4.51
N ALA A 162 -4.31 -10.88 5.34
CA ALA A 162 -4.72 -9.48 5.12
C ALA A 162 -4.19 -8.92 3.79
N HIS A 163 -3.13 -9.52 3.24
CA HIS A 163 -2.58 -9.18 1.93
C HIS A 163 -3.27 -9.91 0.76
N ASP A 164 -4.01 -10.99 1.06
CA ASP A 164 -4.72 -11.80 0.07
C ASP A 164 -6.17 -11.34 -0.14
N ILE A 165 -6.66 -10.38 0.64
CA ILE A 165 -8.01 -9.84 0.53
C ILE A 165 -8.12 -8.89 -0.66
N ILE A 166 -7.93 -9.42 -1.89
CA ILE A 166 -8.11 -8.64 -3.11
C ILE A 166 -8.91 -9.48 -4.11
N PRO A 167 -10.26 -9.59 -3.94
CA PRO A 167 -11.09 -10.42 -4.83
C PRO A 167 -11.18 -9.91 -6.27
N ASP A 168 -10.79 -8.66 -6.55
CA ASP A 168 -10.94 -8.01 -7.86
C ASP A 168 -9.62 -7.55 -8.50
N LEU A 169 -8.58 -8.37 -8.34
CA LEU A 169 -7.26 -8.09 -8.90
C LEU A 169 -7.25 -8.32 -10.42
N LYS A 170 -6.66 -7.37 -11.17
CA LYS A 170 -6.21 -7.58 -12.54
C LYS A 170 -4.69 -7.53 -12.59
N PRO A 171 -4.01 -8.52 -13.19
CA PRO A 171 -2.57 -8.46 -13.42
C PRO A 171 -2.19 -7.24 -14.27
N LEU A 172 -1.07 -6.62 -13.95
CA LEU A 172 -0.42 -5.59 -14.79
C LEU A 172 0.10 -6.20 -16.08
#